data_6604a0ffa853807c901c5a06b8900c33
#
_entry.id   6604a0ffa853807c901c5a06b8900c33
#
_cell.length_a   1.000
_cell.length_b   1.000
_cell.length_c   1.000
_cell.angle_alpha   90.00
_cell.angle_beta   90.00
_cell.angle_gamma   90.00
#
_symmetry.space_group_name_H-M   'P 1'
#
loop_
_entity.id
_entity.type
_entity.pdbx_description
1 polymer ?
#
loop_
_entity_poly.entity_id
_entity_poly.type
_entity_poly.pdbx_seq_one_letter_code
_entity_poly.pdbx_strand_id
1 'polypeptide(L)'
;MDSFKNLSREAQMVLGGGVLFLIISFLDWQQVSLLGNAYGLSLWHGIGVVAGLLVIALLVWEAGRLFDVKVQLGTLSEGLVSVGLALVLALFTLIAFLNKDTARHWPAWIGLILAVVIAVAAVARARAEGVEMPRASSTAADTTPPAEAPPETPPAAEE
;
A
#
# COMPACT_ATOMS: atom_id res chain seq x y z
N MET A 1 -10.27 -16.59 21.55
CA MET A 1 -9.17 -16.73 20.57
C MET A 1 -9.61 -17.30 19.22
N ASP A 2 -10.86 -17.71 19.09
CA ASP A 2 -11.36 -18.35 17.86
C ASP A 2 -11.65 -17.38 16.71
N SER A 3 -11.93 -16.11 17.00
CA SER A 3 -12.16 -15.08 15.99
C SER A 3 -10.98 -14.87 15.04
N PHE A 4 -9.74 -14.97 15.53
CA PHE A 4 -8.54 -14.83 14.70
C PHE A 4 -8.32 -16.01 13.75
N LYS A 5 -8.73 -17.22 14.16
CA LYS A 5 -8.61 -18.43 13.32
C LYS A 5 -9.60 -18.47 12.17
N ASN A 6 -10.72 -17.73 12.29
CA ASN A 6 -11.76 -17.65 11.27
C ASN A 6 -11.50 -16.55 10.23
N LEU A 7 -10.41 -15.78 10.38
CA LEU A 7 -10.00 -14.78 9.41
C LEU A 7 -9.39 -15.41 8.17
N SER A 8 -9.57 -14.76 7.03
CA SER A 8 -8.83 -15.13 5.83
C SER A 8 -7.31 -15.03 6.07
N ARG A 9 -6.53 -15.83 5.35
CA ARG A 9 -5.06 -15.82 5.48
C ARG A 9 -4.47 -14.43 5.25
N GLU A 10 -5.03 -13.71 4.29
CA GLU A 10 -4.62 -12.35 3.96
C GLU A 10 -4.88 -11.38 5.11
N ALA A 11 -6.04 -11.50 5.78
CA ALA A 11 -6.35 -10.68 6.95
C ALA A 11 -5.42 -10.98 8.13
N GLN A 12 -5.09 -12.27 8.34
CA GLN A 12 -4.10 -12.67 9.35
C GLN A 12 -2.71 -12.10 9.03
N MET A 13 -2.30 -12.06 7.76
CA MET A 13 -1.03 -11.48 7.33
C MET A 13 -0.99 -9.96 7.53
N VAL A 14 -2.08 -9.25 7.23
CA VAL A 14 -2.15 -7.79 7.45
C VAL A 14 -2.08 -7.46 8.94
N LEU A 15 -2.88 -8.13 9.77
CA LEU A 15 -2.91 -7.90 11.21
C LEU A 15 -1.60 -8.37 11.89
N GLY A 16 -1.19 -9.60 11.64
CA GLY A 16 0.02 -10.16 12.23
C GLY A 16 1.27 -9.43 11.77
N GLY A 17 1.35 -9.12 10.48
CA GLY A 17 2.42 -8.32 9.89
C GLY A 17 2.45 -6.90 10.46
N GLY A 18 1.28 -6.26 10.61
CA GLY A 18 1.16 -4.93 11.20
C GLY A 18 1.61 -4.88 12.65
N VAL A 19 1.19 -5.84 13.48
CA VAL A 19 1.63 -5.95 14.88
C VAL A 19 3.15 -6.18 14.95
N LEU A 20 3.68 -7.10 14.15
CA LEU A 20 5.11 -7.37 14.09
C LEU A 20 5.89 -6.14 13.61
N PHE A 21 5.40 -5.43 12.59
CA PHE A 21 5.99 -4.17 12.13
C PHE A 21 6.01 -3.13 13.24
N LEU A 22 4.91 -2.99 13.99
CA LEU A 22 4.82 -2.06 15.12
C LEU A 22 5.86 -2.40 16.19
N ILE A 23 6.03 -3.67 16.54
CA ILE A 23 7.06 -4.10 17.51
C ILE A 23 8.45 -3.75 17.00
N ILE A 24 8.76 -4.08 15.74
CA ILE A 24 10.07 -3.81 15.13
C ILE A 24 10.32 -2.31 14.96
N SER A 25 9.28 -1.49 14.85
CA SER A 25 9.41 -0.03 14.73
C SER A 25 10.06 0.63 15.95
N PHE A 26 10.01 -0.01 17.12
CA PHE A 26 10.66 0.46 18.35
C PHE A 26 12.12 0.04 18.46
N LEU A 27 12.60 -0.90 17.64
CA LEU A 27 14.00 -1.29 17.63
C LEU A 27 14.85 -0.22 16.91
N ASP A 28 16.17 -0.31 17.10
CA ASP A 28 17.12 0.60 16.47
C ASP A 28 17.25 0.31 14.98
N TRP A 29 16.61 1.14 14.17
CA TRP A 29 16.65 1.07 12.70
C TRP A 29 17.95 1.59 12.13
N GLN A 30 18.60 2.48 12.87
CA GLN A 30 19.83 3.16 12.47
C GLN A 30 20.76 3.33 13.67
N GLN A 31 22.05 3.31 13.42
CA GLN A 31 23.06 3.68 14.40
C GLN A 31 23.83 4.91 13.92
N VAL A 32 23.90 5.91 14.76
CA VAL A 32 24.68 7.12 14.53
C VAL A 32 25.85 7.13 15.52
N SER A 33 27.07 7.20 15.03
CA SER A 33 28.26 7.34 15.87
C SER A 33 28.56 8.82 16.08
N LEU A 34 28.41 9.29 17.31
CA LEU A 34 28.78 10.64 17.73
C LEU A 34 29.86 10.54 18.80
N LEU A 35 31.01 11.16 18.56
CA LEU A 35 32.14 11.22 19.51
C LEU A 35 32.57 9.84 20.04
N GLY A 36 32.55 8.80 19.19
CA GLY A 36 32.96 7.45 19.57
C GLY A 36 31.89 6.61 20.27
N ASN A 37 30.72 7.18 20.54
CA ASN A 37 29.57 6.45 21.08
C ASN A 37 28.53 6.17 19.98
N ALA A 38 28.03 4.93 19.92
CA ALA A 38 26.95 4.54 19.02
C ALA A 38 25.59 4.79 19.66
N TYR A 39 24.74 5.58 19.01
CA TYR A 39 23.37 5.84 19.42
C TYR A 39 22.42 5.18 18.44
N GLY A 40 21.49 4.35 18.95
CA GLY A 40 20.42 3.76 18.17
C GLY A 40 19.28 4.76 17.95
N LEU A 41 18.79 4.84 16.71
CA LEU A 41 17.60 5.61 16.36
C LEU A 41 16.52 4.64 15.88
N SER A 42 15.38 4.62 16.56
CA SER A 42 14.20 3.85 16.16
C SER A 42 13.50 4.49 14.94
N LEU A 43 12.53 3.80 14.36
CA LEU A 43 11.70 4.34 13.27
C LEU A 43 10.97 5.63 13.69
N TRP A 44 10.72 5.83 14.97
CA TRP A 44 9.99 6.97 15.55
C TRP A 44 10.77 8.29 15.52
N HIS A 45 11.80 8.41 14.68
CA HIS A 45 12.55 9.63 14.47
C HIS A 45 12.43 10.12 13.02
N GLY A 46 12.19 11.41 12.86
CA GLY A 46 12.05 12.04 11.54
C GLY A 46 10.84 11.53 10.75
N ILE A 47 11.04 11.27 9.46
CA ILE A 47 9.96 10.84 8.55
C ILE A 47 9.39 9.46 8.90
N GLY A 48 10.14 8.64 9.63
CA GLY A 48 9.69 7.32 10.06
C GLY A 48 8.49 7.34 11.01
N VAL A 49 8.28 8.46 11.74
CA VAL A 49 7.09 8.66 12.57
C VAL A 49 5.80 8.48 11.77
N VAL A 50 5.79 8.95 10.53
CA VAL A 50 4.62 8.81 9.63
C VAL A 50 4.32 7.35 9.37
N ALA A 51 5.34 6.51 9.10
CA ALA A 51 5.16 5.08 8.93
C ALA A 51 4.66 4.40 10.21
N GLY A 52 5.17 4.82 11.39
CA GLY A 52 4.69 4.36 12.69
C GLY A 52 3.22 4.69 12.94
N LEU A 53 2.79 5.90 12.63
CA LEU A 53 1.39 6.30 12.75
C LEU A 53 0.49 5.58 11.74
N LEU A 54 0.97 5.36 10.52
CA LEU A 54 0.23 4.66 9.48
C LEU A 54 -0.02 3.20 9.83
N VAL A 55 0.96 2.50 10.43
CA VAL A 55 0.73 1.12 10.87
C VAL A 55 -0.28 1.05 12.02
N ILE A 56 -0.27 2.02 12.94
CA ILE A 56 -1.28 2.11 13.99
C ILE A 56 -2.67 2.35 13.37
N ALA A 57 -2.79 3.29 12.44
CA ALA A 57 -4.04 3.57 11.73
C ALA A 57 -4.55 2.33 10.98
N LEU A 58 -3.66 1.60 10.29
CA LEU A 58 -4.00 0.35 9.62
C LEU A 58 -4.50 -0.71 10.61
N LEU A 59 -3.82 -0.90 11.74
CA LEU A 59 -4.22 -1.87 12.76
C LEU A 59 -5.58 -1.51 13.40
N VAL A 60 -5.80 -0.23 13.71
CA VAL A 60 -7.09 0.25 14.24
C VAL A 60 -8.20 0.03 13.22
N TRP A 61 -7.94 0.33 11.94
CA TRP A 61 -8.88 0.09 10.85
C TRP A 61 -9.25 -1.38 10.71
N GLU A 62 -8.25 -2.25 10.65
CA GLU A 62 -8.45 -3.71 10.53
C GLU A 62 -9.13 -4.29 11.79
N ALA A 63 -8.79 -3.80 12.97
CA ALA A 63 -9.50 -4.18 14.20
C ALA A 63 -10.96 -3.75 14.16
N GLY A 64 -11.26 -2.52 13.70
CA GLY A 64 -12.64 -2.05 13.52
C GLY A 64 -13.46 -2.97 12.61
N ARG A 65 -12.87 -3.42 11.50
CA ARG A 65 -13.49 -4.41 10.59
C ARG A 65 -13.76 -5.76 11.26
N LEU A 66 -12.90 -6.19 12.18
CA LEU A 66 -13.10 -7.43 12.95
C LEU A 66 -14.29 -7.36 13.91
N PHE A 67 -14.57 -6.17 14.44
CA PHE A 67 -15.68 -5.92 15.35
C PHE A 67 -16.96 -5.46 14.65
N ASP A 68 -17.01 -5.61 13.31
CA ASP A 68 -18.18 -5.19 12.49
C ASP A 68 -18.55 -3.69 12.67
N VAL A 69 -17.58 -2.88 13.02
CA VAL A 69 -17.75 -1.42 13.12
C VAL A 69 -17.85 -0.86 11.70
N LYS A 70 -19.08 -0.64 11.24
CA LYS A 70 -19.36 -0.09 9.91
C LYS A 70 -19.04 1.41 9.89
N VAL A 71 -17.87 1.76 9.43
CA VAL A 71 -17.50 3.15 9.18
C VAL A 71 -17.86 3.47 7.73
N GLN A 72 -18.95 4.22 7.53
CA GLN A 72 -19.34 4.66 6.19
C GLN A 72 -18.41 5.81 5.75
N LEU A 73 -17.44 5.50 4.92
CA LEU A 73 -16.54 6.47 4.27
C LEU A 73 -17.07 6.88 2.88
N GLY A 74 -18.35 7.20 2.81
CA GLY A 74 -19.00 7.58 1.56
C GLY A 74 -19.05 6.41 0.56
N THR A 75 -18.48 6.62 -0.64
CA THR A 75 -18.47 5.63 -1.74
C THR A 75 -17.25 4.69 -1.72
N LEU A 76 -16.32 4.86 -0.75
CA LEU A 76 -15.10 4.06 -0.68
C LEU A 76 -15.41 2.70 -0.05
N SER A 77 -15.00 1.62 -0.74
CA SER A 77 -15.08 0.28 -0.16
C SER A 77 -14.02 0.13 0.95
N GLU A 78 -14.37 -0.60 2.01
CA GLU A 78 -13.48 -0.85 3.14
C GLU A 78 -12.15 -1.49 2.71
N GLY A 79 -12.19 -2.35 1.69
CA GLY A 79 -10.98 -2.96 1.12
C GLY A 79 -10.06 -1.94 0.47
N LEU A 80 -10.59 -0.91 -0.20
CA LEU A 80 -9.77 0.17 -0.79
C LEU A 80 -9.06 1.00 0.28
N VAL A 81 -9.69 1.24 1.42
CA VAL A 81 -9.08 1.96 2.53
C VAL A 81 -7.90 1.16 3.10
N SER A 82 -8.07 -0.16 3.31
CA SER A 82 -6.99 -1.04 3.75
C SER A 82 -5.82 -1.03 2.77
N VAL A 83 -6.09 -1.14 1.47
CA VAL A 83 -5.06 -1.09 0.42
C VAL A 83 -4.36 0.26 0.42
N GLY A 84 -5.11 1.36 0.48
CA GLY A 84 -4.56 2.72 0.52
C GLY A 84 -3.60 2.90 1.70
N LEU A 85 -4.04 2.55 2.92
CA LEU A 85 -3.21 2.63 4.11
C LEU A 85 -1.95 1.77 4.01
N ALA A 86 -2.08 0.53 3.52
CA ALA A 86 -0.95 -0.39 3.39
C ALA A 86 0.06 0.08 2.33
N LEU A 87 -0.39 0.62 1.20
CA LEU A 87 0.50 1.16 0.16
C LEU A 87 1.22 2.43 0.64
N VAL A 88 0.51 3.33 1.32
CA VAL A 88 1.10 4.55 1.88
C VAL A 88 2.10 4.18 2.99
N LEU A 89 1.79 3.19 3.85
CA LEU A 89 2.73 2.65 4.83
C LEU A 89 4.00 2.13 4.15
N ALA A 90 3.88 1.31 3.11
CA ALA A 90 5.02 0.77 2.37
C ALA A 90 5.86 1.89 1.73
N LEU A 91 5.21 2.90 1.15
CA LEU A 91 5.87 4.07 0.56
C LEU A 91 6.67 4.86 1.60
N PHE A 92 6.05 5.22 2.73
CA PHE A 92 6.74 5.99 3.78
C PHE A 92 7.84 5.17 4.46
N THR A 93 7.64 3.85 4.61
CA THR A 93 8.71 2.95 5.09
C THR A 93 9.88 2.92 4.12
N LEU A 94 9.61 2.86 2.81
CA LEU A 94 10.65 2.92 1.78
C LEU A 94 11.38 4.27 1.79
N ILE A 95 10.66 5.38 1.89
CA ILE A 95 11.26 6.72 1.99
C ILE A 95 12.12 6.81 3.24
N ALA A 96 11.64 6.35 4.40
CA ALA A 96 12.40 6.34 5.64
C ALA A 96 13.64 5.46 5.52
N PHE A 97 13.56 4.33 4.79
CA PHE A 97 14.66 3.45 4.52
C PHE A 97 15.71 4.09 3.59
N LEU A 98 15.28 4.82 2.55
CA LEU A 98 16.18 5.46 1.57
C LEU A 98 16.79 6.78 2.06
N ASN A 99 16.11 7.49 2.94
CA ASN A 99 16.47 8.84 3.35
C ASN A 99 17.74 8.92 4.20
N LYS A 100 18.31 7.78 4.63
CA LYS A 100 19.49 7.76 5.50
C LYS A 100 20.49 6.70 5.04
N ASP A 101 21.59 7.18 4.46
CA ASP A 101 22.63 6.33 3.85
C ASP A 101 23.61 5.73 4.88
N THR A 102 23.61 6.18 6.15
CA THR A 102 24.57 5.76 7.16
C THR A 102 24.00 4.69 8.08
N ALA A 103 24.69 3.55 8.12
CA ALA A 103 24.58 2.47 9.09
C ALA A 103 23.14 1.93 9.33
N ARG A 104 22.51 1.44 8.26
CA ARG A 104 21.24 0.69 8.37
C ARG A 104 21.44 -0.55 9.23
N HIS A 105 20.62 -0.68 10.27
CA HIS A 105 20.60 -1.86 11.12
C HIS A 105 19.62 -2.91 10.58
N TRP A 106 19.79 -4.18 10.97
CA TRP A 106 18.96 -5.29 10.50
C TRP A 106 17.42 -5.08 10.67
N PRO A 107 16.90 -4.39 11.71
CA PRO A 107 15.46 -4.17 11.84
C PRO A 107 14.86 -3.34 10.71
N ALA A 108 15.64 -2.42 10.09
CA ALA A 108 15.17 -1.64 8.95
C ALA A 108 14.85 -2.51 7.73
N TRP A 109 15.66 -3.55 7.48
CA TRP A 109 15.41 -4.51 6.39
C TRP A 109 14.16 -5.35 6.65
N ILE A 110 14.00 -5.85 7.87
CA ILE A 110 12.80 -6.62 8.24
C ILE A 110 11.55 -5.74 8.17
N GLY A 111 11.62 -4.50 8.66
CA GLY A 111 10.52 -3.55 8.57
C GLY A 111 10.11 -3.28 7.12
N LEU A 112 11.07 -3.10 6.21
CA LEU A 112 10.78 -2.91 4.79
C LEU A 112 10.09 -4.15 4.17
N ILE A 113 10.60 -5.35 4.45
CA ILE A 113 10.00 -6.61 3.97
C ILE A 113 8.58 -6.74 4.49
N LEU A 114 8.35 -6.48 5.79
CA LEU A 114 7.02 -6.54 6.39
C LEU A 114 6.06 -5.53 5.76
N ALA A 115 6.49 -4.31 5.51
CA ALA A 115 5.66 -3.30 4.85
C ALA A 115 5.22 -3.75 3.45
N VAL A 116 6.11 -4.37 2.69
CA VAL A 116 5.79 -4.96 1.37
C VAL A 116 4.82 -6.13 1.51
N VAL A 117 5.06 -7.05 2.45
CA VAL A 117 4.16 -8.19 2.70
C VAL A 117 2.76 -7.73 3.09
N ILE A 118 2.65 -6.73 3.97
CA ILE A 118 1.38 -6.13 4.38
C ILE A 118 0.66 -5.53 3.16
N ALA A 119 1.37 -4.78 2.32
CA ALA A 119 0.79 -4.17 1.11
C ALA A 119 0.29 -5.23 0.12
N VAL A 120 1.08 -6.27 -0.13
CA VAL A 120 0.69 -7.39 -1.01
C VAL A 120 -0.53 -8.13 -0.45
N ALA A 121 -0.54 -8.41 0.85
CA ALA A 121 -1.66 -9.10 1.51
C ALA A 121 -2.94 -8.25 1.47
N ALA A 122 -2.86 -6.94 1.69
CA ALA A 122 -4.00 -6.03 1.59
C ALA A 122 -4.58 -6.00 0.17
N VAL A 123 -3.71 -5.93 -0.86
CA VAL A 123 -4.11 -5.98 -2.27
C VAL A 123 -4.75 -7.33 -2.62
N ALA A 124 -4.16 -8.45 -2.19
CA ALA A 124 -4.69 -9.79 -2.43
C ALA A 124 -6.09 -9.95 -1.81
N ARG A 125 -6.26 -9.47 -0.57
CA ARG A 125 -7.54 -9.48 0.13
C ARG A 125 -8.59 -8.65 -0.59
N ALA A 126 -8.29 -7.41 -0.97
CA ALA A 126 -9.22 -6.55 -1.68
C ALA A 126 -9.68 -7.15 -3.02
N ARG A 127 -8.79 -7.84 -3.73
CA ARG A 127 -9.14 -8.60 -4.94
C ARG A 127 -10.08 -9.77 -4.64
N ALA A 128 -9.84 -10.50 -3.55
CA ALA A 128 -10.70 -11.59 -3.12
C ALA A 128 -12.10 -11.10 -2.69
N GLU A 129 -12.20 -9.89 -2.14
CA GLU A 129 -13.44 -9.20 -1.79
C GLU A 129 -14.16 -8.60 -3.02
N GLY A 130 -13.62 -8.77 -4.25
CA GLY A 130 -14.22 -8.26 -5.49
C GLY A 130 -14.11 -6.74 -5.66
N VAL A 131 -13.19 -6.10 -4.94
CA VAL A 131 -12.96 -4.65 -5.06
C VAL A 131 -12.28 -4.38 -6.41
N GLU A 132 -12.96 -3.66 -7.29
CA GLU A 132 -12.36 -3.19 -8.54
C GLU A 132 -11.28 -2.15 -8.22
N MET A 133 -10.03 -2.52 -8.48
CA MET A 133 -8.94 -1.58 -8.40
C MET A 133 -8.94 -0.65 -9.61
N PRO A 134 -8.65 0.66 -9.43
CA PRO A 134 -8.45 1.55 -10.55
C PRO A 134 -7.40 0.96 -11.49
N ARG A 135 -7.82 0.51 -12.66
CA ARG A 135 -6.86 0.15 -13.71
C ARG A 135 -6.19 1.43 -14.12
N ALA A 136 -4.86 1.47 -14.08
CA ALA A 136 -4.14 2.50 -14.81
C ALA A 136 -4.67 2.46 -16.24
N SER A 137 -5.39 3.51 -16.63
CA SER A 137 -5.85 3.64 -18.01
C SER A 137 -4.59 3.59 -18.86
N SER A 138 -4.35 2.45 -19.51
CA SER A 138 -3.42 2.43 -20.62
C SER A 138 -4.08 3.31 -21.68
N THR A 139 -3.64 4.54 -21.76
CA THR A 139 -3.89 5.40 -22.93
C THR A 139 -3.06 4.80 -24.06
N ALA A 140 -3.43 3.59 -24.49
CA ALA A 140 -3.16 3.16 -25.83
C ALA A 140 -4.06 4.04 -26.67
N ALA A 141 -3.47 5.08 -27.26
CA ALA A 141 -4.10 5.88 -28.27
C ALA A 141 -4.67 4.91 -29.31
N ASP A 142 -5.98 4.76 -29.28
CA ASP A 142 -6.73 4.18 -30.39
C ASP A 142 -6.64 5.20 -31.55
N THR A 143 -5.49 5.15 -32.21
CA THR A 143 -5.30 5.77 -33.54
C THR A 143 -5.91 4.81 -34.55
N THR A 144 -7.24 4.71 -34.51
CA THR A 144 -7.99 4.24 -35.67
C THR A 144 -7.90 5.36 -36.70
N PRO A 145 -7.24 5.13 -37.84
CA PRO A 145 -7.24 6.14 -38.91
C PRO A 145 -8.69 6.39 -39.32
N PRO A 146 -9.07 7.67 -39.63
CA PRO A 146 -10.39 7.96 -40.15
C PRO A 146 -10.67 7.08 -41.35
N ALA A 147 -11.80 6.39 -41.33
CA ALA A 147 -12.27 5.60 -42.45
C ALA A 147 -12.32 6.54 -43.69
N GLU A 148 -11.53 6.17 -44.69
CA GLU A 148 -11.50 6.81 -45.99
C GLU A 148 -12.93 6.81 -46.57
N ALA A 149 -13.46 8.01 -46.82
CA ALA A 149 -14.79 8.18 -47.39
C ALA A 149 -14.89 7.48 -48.74
N PRO A 150 -16.03 6.82 -49.05
CA PRO A 150 -16.21 6.15 -50.33
C PRO A 150 -16.08 7.18 -51.49
N PRO A 151 -15.48 6.80 -52.63
CA PRO A 151 -15.34 7.73 -53.78
C PRO A 151 -16.73 8.13 -54.28
N GLU A 152 -16.92 9.44 -54.43
CA GLU A 152 -18.11 10.01 -55.02
C GLU A 152 -18.28 9.51 -56.46
N THR A 153 -19.41 8.91 -56.74
CA THR A 153 -19.81 8.50 -58.09
C THR A 153 -20.06 9.72 -58.93
N PRO A 154 -19.48 9.88 -60.13
CA PRO A 154 -19.75 10.99 -61.00
C PRO A 154 -21.22 11.02 -61.43
N PRO A 155 -21.84 12.20 -61.59
CA PRO A 155 -23.20 12.29 -62.10
C PRO A 155 -23.31 11.83 -63.54
N ALA A 156 -24.32 10.95 -63.78
CA ALA A 156 -24.67 10.53 -65.12
C ALA A 156 -25.06 11.73 -65.99
N ALA A 157 -24.43 11.82 -67.17
CA ALA A 157 -24.83 12.79 -68.17
C ALA A 157 -26.20 12.39 -68.73
N GLU A 158 -27.15 13.34 -68.63
CA GLU A 158 -28.42 13.26 -69.33
C GLU A 158 -28.16 13.61 -70.82
N GLU A 159 -28.56 12.71 -71.74
CA GLU A 159 -28.94 12.99 -73.11
C GLU A 159 -30.43 13.02 -73.27
#